data_00dfacfef2eacf24aa8de1029844fa08
#
_entry.id   00dfacfef2eacf24aa8de1029844fa08
#
_cell.length_a   1.000
_cell.length_b   1.000
_cell.length_c   1.000
_cell.angle_alpha   90.00
_cell.angle_beta   90.00
_cell.angle_gamma   90.00
#
_symmetry.space_group_name_H-M   'P 1'
#
loop_
_entity.id
_entity.type
_entity.pdbx_description
1 polymer ?
#
loop_
_entity_poly.entity_id
_entity_poly.type
_entity_poly.pdbx_seq_one_letter_code
_entity_poly.pdbx_strand_id
1 'polypeptide(L)'
;MSCVGMKRFLGVDKMKNDKLTIYLAGRISGLSKEEYTKWRNIISDELIGAAHLIGAKIQIINPAEYFDFEKMDRHLEKEVMQFDLNMVRQSDIVIVNVGSISESIGTAIELYEANRLDIPIIAYTEGDVNNNIHPWIENCLSTVQMNLSELITYIIDFYMYRYIK
;
A
#
# COMPACT_ATOMS: atom_id res chain seq x y z
N MET A 1 -45.91 7.09 -4.24
CA MET A 1 -45.02 5.91 -4.19
C MET A 1 -43.89 6.14 -5.17
N SER A 2 -42.75 6.52 -4.68
CA SER A 2 -41.61 6.99 -5.49
C SER A 2 -40.54 5.93 -5.50
N CYS A 3 -40.25 5.38 -6.68
CA CYS A 3 -39.11 4.51 -6.89
C CYS A 3 -37.83 5.33 -6.90
N VAL A 4 -37.03 5.18 -5.87
CA VAL A 4 -35.69 5.76 -5.78
C VAL A 4 -34.82 5.01 -6.79
N GLY A 5 -34.42 5.72 -7.83
CA GLY A 5 -33.53 5.23 -8.86
C GLY A 5 -32.14 4.92 -8.30
N MET A 6 -31.77 3.66 -8.33
CA MET A 6 -30.42 3.18 -8.07
C MET A 6 -29.52 3.66 -9.22
N LYS A 7 -28.77 4.76 -8.98
CA LYS A 7 -27.73 5.19 -9.91
C LYS A 7 -26.70 4.09 -10.02
N ARG A 8 -26.70 3.37 -11.13
CA ARG A 8 -25.56 2.55 -11.54
C ARG A 8 -24.36 3.48 -11.72
N PHE A 9 -23.40 3.38 -10.84
CA PHE A 9 -22.05 3.86 -11.09
C PHE A 9 -21.51 3.03 -12.26
N LEU A 10 -21.48 3.63 -13.43
CA LEU A 10 -20.67 3.14 -14.56
C LEU A 10 -19.20 3.42 -14.20
N GLY A 11 -18.63 2.61 -13.30
CA GLY A 11 -17.20 2.50 -13.15
C GLY A 11 -16.66 1.90 -14.44
N VAL A 12 -15.69 2.58 -15.03
CA VAL A 12 -14.83 2.03 -16.08
C VAL A 12 -14.39 0.65 -15.60
N ASP A 13 -14.78 -0.40 -16.33
CA ASP A 13 -14.26 -1.75 -16.13
C ASP A 13 -12.74 -1.69 -16.35
N LYS A 14 -11.99 -1.43 -15.28
CA LYS A 14 -10.58 -1.75 -15.21
C LYS A 14 -10.57 -3.26 -15.44
N MET A 15 -10.08 -3.71 -16.60
CA MET A 15 -10.00 -5.14 -16.91
C MET A 15 -9.44 -5.81 -15.67
N LYS A 16 -10.24 -6.67 -15.05
CA LYS A 16 -9.94 -7.29 -13.77
C LYS A 16 -8.63 -8.04 -13.94
N ASN A 17 -7.56 -7.50 -13.40
CA ASN A 17 -6.27 -8.19 -13.41
C ASN A 17 -6.48 -9.55 -12.75
N ASP A 18 -5.89 -10.59 -13.30
CA ASP A 18 -5.94 -11.96 -12.75
C ASP A 18 -5.35 -12.06 -11.33
N LYS A 19 -4.77 -10.98 -10.80
CA LYS A 19 -4.02 -10.93 -9.55
C LYS A 19 -4.27 -9.62 -8.82
N LEU A 20 -4.23 -9.68 -7.49
CA LEU A 20 -4.21 -8.51 -6.62
C LEU A 20 -2.79 -7.93 -6.58
N THR A 21 -2.62 -6.68 -6.99
CA THR A 21 -1.34 -5.97 -6.95
C THR A 21 -1.31 -5.03 -5.74
N ILE A 22 -0.32 -5.22 -4.86
CA ILE A 22 -0.18 -4.53 -3.58
C ILE A 22 1.13 -3.75 -3.59
N TYR A 23 1.08 -2.43 -3.32
CA TYR A 23 2.26 -1.59 -3.14
C TYR A 23 2.54 -1.35 -1.65
N LEU A 24 3.81 -1.49 -1.22
CA LEU A 24 4.22 -1.30 0.17
C LEU A 24 4.89 0.06 0.38
N ALA A 25 4.08 1.05 0.76
CA ALA A 25 4.53 2.41 1.07
C ALA A 25 5.09 2.54 2.49
N GLY A 26 6.08 3.39 2.69
CA GLY A 26 6.63 3.68 4.01
C GLY A 26 8.01 4.31 3.94
N ARG A 27 8.43 4.91 5.04
CA ARG A 27 9.72 5.59 5.12
C ARG A 27 10.89 4.66 4.79
N ILE A 28 11.82 5.16 3.99
CA ILE A 28 13.11 4.54 3.67
C ILE A 28 14.24 5.49 4.08
N SER A 29 14.17 6.74 3.63
CA SER A 29 15.22 7.73 3.88
C SER A 29 15.49 7.95 5.38
N GLY A 30 16.76 7.89 5.75
CA GLY A 30 17.21 8.08 7.13
C GLY A 30 17.01 6.87 8.05
N LEU A 31 16.62 5.72 7.52
CA LEU A 31 16.55 4.43 8.21
C LEU A 31 17.67 3.51 7.71
N SER A 32 18.12 2.58 8.57
CA SER A 32 18.99 1.49 8.16
C SER A 32 18.23 0.51 7.26
N LYS A 33 18.97 -0.26 6.46
CA LYS A 33 18.39 -1.27 5.58
C LYS A 33 17.51 -2.27 6.34
N GLU A 34 17.93 -2.70 7.52
CA GLU A 34 17.16 -3.60 8.38
C GLU A 34 15.82 -2.97 8.78
N GLU A 35 15.81 -1.70 9.22
CA GLU A 35 14.59 -1.01 9.67
C GLU A 35 13.56 -0.87 8.55
N TYR A 36 13.96 -0.43 7.35
CA TYR A 36 12.99 -0.23 6.27
C TYR A 36 12.60 -1.51 5.53
N THR A 37 13.38 -2.62 5.64
CA THR A 37 13.02 -3.88 4.98
C THR A 37 12.24 -4.85 5.87
N LYS A 38 12.50 -4.87 7.17
CA LYS A 38 11.96 -5.87 8.10
C LYS A 38 10.44 -6.04 8.00
N TRP A 39 9.68 -4.98 8.18
CA TRP A 39 8.22 -5.03 8.14
C TRP A 39 7.69 -5.39 6.74
N ARG A 40 8.35 -4.90 5.67
CA ARG A 40 7.98 -5.20 4.29
C ARG A 40 8.14 -6.68 3.99
N ASN A 41 9.23 -7.28 4.44
CA ASN A 41 9.49 -8.71 4.26
C ASN A 41 8.45 -9.55 5.01
N ILE A 42 8.12 -9.20 6.25
CA ILE A 42 7.09 -9.91 7.02
C ILE A 42 5.74 -9.86 6.31
N ILE A 43 5.30 -8.68 5.87
CA ILE A 43 4.04 -8.56 5.12
C ILE A 43 4.08 -9.38 3.82
N SER A 44 5.18 -9.31 3.08
CA SER A 44 5.32 -10.02 1.82
C SER A 44 5.23 -11.53 2.03
N ASP A 45 5.97 -12.06 2.98
CA ASP A 45 6.01 -13.51 3.27
C ASP A 45 4.65 -14.03 3.74
N GLU A 46 3.99 -13.33 4.66
CA GLU A 46 2.68 -13.72 5.19
C GLU A 46 1.58 -13.66 4.11
N LEU A 47 1.53 -12.59 3.32
CA LEU A 47 0.50 -12.47 2.28
C LEU A 47 0.75 -13.45 1.12
N ILE A 48 2.00 -13.69 0.72
CA ILE A 48 2.34 -14.69 -0.30
C ILE A 48 1.99 -16.09 0.19
N GLY A 49 2.32 -16.42 1.44
CA GLY A 49 1.97 -17.69 2.06
C GLY A 49 0.46 -17.92 2.11
N ALA A 50 -0.30 -16.91 2.56
CA ALA A 50 -1.75 -16.97 2.59
C ALA A 50 -2.35 -17.13 1.20
N ALA A 51 -1.87 -16.36 0.23
CA ALA A 51 -2.33 -16.45 -1.16
C ALA A 51 -2.14 -17.84 -1.74
N HIS A 52 -0.98 -18.45 -1.48
CA HIS A 52 -0.69 -19.82 -1.91
C HIS A 52 -1.67 -20.82 -1.29
N LEU A 53 -1.97 -20.69 0.01
CA LEU A 53 -2.87 -21.59 0.72
C LEU A 53 -4.31 -21.52 0.20
N ILE A 54 -4.81 -20.33 -0.15
CA ILE A 54 -6.19 -20.15 -0.61
C ILE A 54 -6.34 -20.18 -2.15
N GLY A 55 -5.24 -20.35 -2.89
CA GLY A 55 -5.23 -20.36 -4.34
C GLY A 55 -5.44 -18.99 -4.99
N ALA A 56 -5.19 -17.88 -4.27
CA ALA A 56 -5.26 -16.53 -4.80
C ALA A 56 -3.97 -16.14 -5.52
N LYS A 57 -4.10 -15.27 -6.53
CA LYS A 57 -2.93 -14.66 -7.18
C LYS A 57 -2.69 -13.27 -6.65
N ILE A 58 -1.49 -13.03 -6.14
CA ILE A 58 -1.06 -11.70 -5.72
C ILE A 58 0.27 -11.30 -6.35
N GLN A 59 0.52 -10.01 -6.41
CA GLN A 59 1.83 -9.41 -6.68
C GLN A 59 2.09 -8.35 -5.63
N ILE A 60 3.25 -8.43 -4.97
CA ILE A 60 3.70 -7.41 -4.03
C ILE A 60 4.77 -6.58 -4.71
N ILE A 61 4.62 -5.27 -4.62
CA ILE A 61 5.59 -4.27 -5.09
C ILE A 61 6.24 -3.68 -3.84
N ASN A 62 7.49 -4.05 -3.62
CA ASN A 62 8.30 -3.56 -2.51
C ASN A 62 9.37 -2.60 -3.05
N PRO A 63 9.24 -1.27 -2.90
CA PRO A 63 10.21 -0.30 -3.42
C PRO A 63 11.63 -0.54 -2.91
N ALA A 64 11.76 -1.08 -1.70
CA ALA A 64 13.05 -1.36 -1.08
C ALA A 64 13.87 -2.47 -1.78
N GLU A 65 13.26 -3.24 -2.68
CA GLU A 65 13.94 -4.30 -3.43
C GLU A 65 14.48 -3.82 -4.79
N TYR A 66 13.95 -2.72 -5.32
CA TYR A 66 14.30 -2.25 -6.66
C TYR A 66 15.53 -1.37 -6.69
N PHE A 67 15.84 -0.68 -5.57
CA PHE A 67 16.94 0.27 -5.51
C PHE A 67 17.84 0.01 -4.31
N ASP A 68 19.15 0.12 -4.52
CA ASP A 68 20.12 0.14 -3.41
C ASP A 68 20.30 1.58 -2.94
N PHE A 69 19.44 2.00 -2.01
CA PHE A 69 19.41 3.36 -1.49
C PHE A 69 20.70 3.79 -0.76
N GLU A 70 21.54 2.82 -0.36
CA GLU A 70 22.84 3.12 0.24
C GLU A 70 23.90 3.54 -0.81
N LYS A 71 23.73 3.08 -2.04
CA LYS A 71 24.65 3.33 -3.16
C LYS A 71 24.11 4.28 -4.21
N MET A 72 22.89 4.75 -4.03
CA MET A 72 22.21 5.56 -5.04
C MET A 72 22.78 6.97 -5.14
N ASP A 73 23.11 7.39 -6.35
CA ASP A 73 23.45 8.77 -6.65
C ASP A 73 22.17 9.63 -6.64
N ARG A 74 22.25 10.83 -6.04
CA ARG A 74 21.15 11.81 -5.97
C ARG A 74 20.59 12.20 -7.34
N HIS A 75 21.35 12.03 -8.40
CA HIS A 75 20.90 12.32 -9.77
C HIS A 75 19.77 11.39 -10.24
N LEU A 76 19.60 10.23 -9.61
CA LEU A 76 18.55 9.25 -9.94
C LEU A 76 17.26 9.44 -9.13
N GLU A 77 17.22 10.35 -8.15
CA GLU A 77 16.05 10.54 -7.27
C GLU A 77 14.77 10.86 -8.06
N LYS A 78 14.86 11.62 -9.15
CA LYS A 78 13.71 11.91 -10.02
C LYS A 78 13.18 10.65 -10.70
N GLU A 79 14.06 9.79 -11.16
CA GLU A 79 13.69 8.55 -11.84
C GLU A 79 13.08 7.56 -10.86
N VAL A 80 13.64 7.45 -9.64
CA VAL A 80 13.06 6.65 -8.55
C VAL A 80 11.66 7.13 -8.21
N MET A 81 11.47 8.43 -7.98
CA MET A 81 10.15 9.00 -7.71
C MET A 81 9.15 8.67 -8.83
N GLN A 82 9.55 8.83 -10.09
CA GLN A 82 8.68 8.53 -11.23
C GLN A 82 8.34 7.04 -11.32
N PHE A 83 9.32 6.17 -11.03
CA PHE A 83 9.12 4.73 -10.98
C PHE A 83 8.13 4.34 -9.88
N ASP A 84 8.34 4.81 -8.65
CA ASP A 84 7.49 4.49 -7.51
C ASP A 84 6.05 4.97 -7.73
N LEU A 85 5.87 6.21 -8.20
CA LEU A 85 4.53 6.72 -8.53
C LEU A 85 3.86 5.92 -9.66
N ASN A 86 4.64 5.43 -10.64
CA ASN A 86 4.09 4.56 -11.68
C ASN A 86 3.66 3.20 -11.11
N MET A 87 4.39 2.65 -10.15
CA MET A 87 4.02 1.41 -9.47
C MET A 87 2.78 1.59 -8.59
N VAL A 88 2.66 2.71 -7.88
CA VAL A 88 1.44 3.09 -7.15
C VAL A 88 0.23 3.10 -8.09
N ARG A 89 0.33 3.75 -9.26
CA ARG A 89 -0.76 3.82 -10.25
C ARG A 89 -1.21 2.46 -10.78
N GLN A 90 -0.32 1.49 -10.80
CA GLN A 90 -0.60 0.12 -11.28
C GLN A 90 -1.12 -0.80 -10.17
N SER A 91 -1.12 -0.36 -8.93
CA SER A 91 -1.55 -1.16 -7.79
C SER A 91 -3.07 -1.12 -7.60
N ASP A 92 -3.61 -2.21 -7.09
CA ASP A 92 -5.02 -2.30 -6.70
C ASP A 92 -5.25 -1.76 -5.28
N ILE A 93 -4.24 -1.87 -4.41
CA ILE A 93 -4.21 -1.33 -3.06
C ILE A 93 -2.80 -0.87 -2.68
N VAL A 94 -2.72 0.05 -1.73
CA VAL A 94 -1.48 0.46 -1.07
C VAL A 94 -1.55 0.08 0.40
N ILE A 95 -0.53 -0.60 0.90
CA ILE A 95 -0.33 -0.83 2.33
C ILE A 95 0.73 0.17 2.80
N VAL A 96 0.46 0.88 3.91
CA VAL A 96 1.41 1.85 4.45
C VAL A 96 1.71 1.61 5.91
N ASN A 97 3.01 1.58 6.24
CA ASN A 97 3.46 1.71 7.62
C ASN A 97 3.48 3.20 7.99
N VAL A 98 2.60 3.60 8.90
CA VAL A 98 2.49 5.00 9.32
C VAL A 98 3.45 5.38 10.45
N GLY A 99 4.24 4.45 10.95
CA GLY A 99 5.34 4.74 11.86
C GLY A 99 6.34 5.70 11.18
N SER A 100 6.62 6.83 11.81
CA SER A 100 7.55 7.86 11.28
C SER A 100 7.15 8.47 9.92
N ILE A 101 5.88 8.39 9.52
CA ILE A 101 5.42 8.93 8.22
C ILE A 101 5.62 10.44 8.10
N SER A 102 5.54 11.17 9.21
CA SER A 102 5.76 12.63 9.27
C SER A 102 7.14 13.06 8.76
N GLU A 103 8.10 12.14 8.74
CA GLU A 103 9.47 12.38 8.29
C GLU A 103 9.70 11.88 6.85
N SER A 104 8.66 11.41 6.14
CA SER A 104 8.78 10.84 4.80
C SER A 104 7.94 11.58 3.77
N ILE A 105 8.56 12.55 3.11
CA ILE A 105 7.92 13.31 2.02
C ILE A 105 7.56 12.37 0.85
N GLY A 106 8.43 11.43 0.50
CA GLY A 106 8.21 10.46 -0.57
C GLY A 106 6.94 9.65 -0.33
N THR A 107 6.81 9.07 0.86
CA THR A 107 5.60 8.32 1.23
C THR A 107 4.34 9.19 1.19
N ALA A 108 4.41 10.45 1.65
CA ALA A 108 3.27 11.36 1.59
C ALA A 108 2.81 11.61 0.14
N ILE A 109 3.74 11.75 -0.81
CA ILE A 109 3.45 11.93 -2.24
C ILE A 109 2.83 10.65 -2.83
N GLU A 110 3.33 9.46 -2.47
CA GLU A 110 2.78 8.17 -2.88
C GLU A 110 1.33 8.01 -2.41
N LEU A 111 1.05 8.34 -1.15
CA LEU A 111 -0.31 8.27 -0.59
C LEU A 111 -1.25 9.27 -1.24
N TYR A 112 -0.79 10.50 -1.49
CA TYR A 112 -1.58 11.48 -2.22
C TYR A 112 -1.92 11.00 -3.63
N GLU A 113 -0.96 10.43 -4.35
CA GLU A 113 -1.19 9.90 -5.70
C GLU A 113 -2.18 8.73 -5.69
N ALA A 114 -2.06 7.81 -4.74
CA ALA A 114 -3.01 6.71 -4.56
C ALA A 114 -4.43 7.23 -4.27
N ASN A 115 -4.56 8.16 -3.31
CA ASN A 115 -5.85 8.77 -2.96
C ASN A 115 -6.49 9.50 -4.14
N ARG A 116 -5.71 10.26 -4.92
CA ARG A 116 -6.17 10.97 -6.12
C ARG A 116 -6.74 10.04 -7.20
N LEU A 117 -6.30 8.78 -7.20
CA LEU A 117 -6.71 7.74 -8.16
C LEU A 117 -7.74 6.77 -7.58
N ASP A 118 -8.30 7.08 -6.40
CA ASP A 118 -9.25 6.22 -5.68
C ASP A 118 -8.69 4.81 -5.41
N ILE A 119 -7.37 4.68 -5.26
CA ILE A 119 -6.71 3.44 -4.86
C ILE A 119 -6.80 3.34 -3.33
N PRO A 120 -7.39 2.27 -2.77
CA PRO A 120 -7.50 2.11 -1.33
C PRO A 120 -6.13 2.08 -0.64
N ILE A 121 -6.02 2.83 0.47
CA ILE A 121 -4.81 2.90 1.29
C ILE A 121 -5.10 2.30 2.65
N ILE A 122 -4.48 1.17 2.95
CA ILE A 122 -4.61 0.46 4.20
C ILE A 122 -3.38 0.73 5.05
N ALA A 123 -3.56 1.48 6.13
CA ALA A 123 -2.49 1.79 7.06
C ALA A 123 -2.42 0.78 8.20
N TYR A 124 -1.23 0.60 8.74
CA TYR A 124 -1.04 -0.05 10.03
C TYR A 124 0.02 0.68 10.85
N THR A 125 -0.05 0.49 12.15
CA THR A 125 0.91 1.05 13.10
C THR A 125 1.30 -0.02 14.13
N GLU A 126 2.55 0.03 14.57
CA GLU A 126 3.00 -0.75 15.73
C GLU A 126 2.97 0.16 16.96
N GLY A 127 1.83 0.18 17.67
CA GLY A 127 1.65 0.99 18.87
C GLY A 127 0.47 1.95 18.84
N ASP A 128 0.50 2.95 19.71
CA ASP A 128 -0.63 3.86 19.90
C ASP A 128 -0.88 4.74 18.66
N VAL A 129 -2.06 4.63 18.07
CA VAL A 129 -2.49 5.35 16.86
C VAL A 129 -2.54 6.88 17.06
N ASN A 130 -2.52 7.33 18.31
CA ASN A 130 -2.66 8.74 18.66
C ASN A 130 -1.43 9.60 18.37
N ASN A 131 -0.35 9.04 17.82
CA ASN A 131 0.89 9.76 17.63
C ASN A 131 1.13 10.20 16.18
N ASN A 132 0.66 11.43 15.89
CA ASN A 132 1.26 12.33 14.89
C ASN A 132 1.11 11.98 13.41
N ILE A 133 0.03 11.33 13.00
CA ILE A 133 -0.31 11.33 11.57
C ILE A 133 -0.84 12.73 11.23
N HIS A 134 -0.17 13.39 10.28
CA HIS A 134 -0.63 14.70 9.82
C HIS A 134 -2.05 14.57 9.24
N PRO A 135 -3.00 15.48 9.54
CA PRO A 135 -4.41 15.36 9.10
C PRO A 135 -4.60 15.15 7.60
N TRP A 136 -3.72 15.67 6.76
CA TRP A 136 -3.77 15.45 5.31
C TRP A 136 -3.45 14.00 4.93
N ILE A 137 -2.52 13.38 5.64
CA ILE A 137 -2.21 11.96 5.45
C ILE A 137 -3.38 11.10 5.93
N GLU A 138 -3.92 11.41 7.12
CA GLU A 138 -5.06 10.72 7.69
C GLU A 138 -6.25 10.72 6.72
N ASN A 139 -6.53 11.86 6.06
CA ASN A 139 -7.59 11.99 5.07
C ASN A 139 -7.34 11.17 3.77
N CYS A 140 -6.14 10.72 3.52
CA CYS A 140 -5.84 9.80 2.41
C CYS A 140 -6.11 8.34 2.76
N LEU A 141 -6.18 7.97 4.05
CA LEU A 141 -6.29 6.58 4.48
C LEU A 141 -7.71 6.05 4.35
N SER A 142 -7.86 4.85 3.80
CA SER A 142 -9.16 4.17 3.74
C SER A 142 -9.49 3.47 5.06
N THR A 143 -8.49 2.92 5.74
CA THR A 143 -8.60 2.28 7.05
C THR A 143 -7.25 2.20 7.74
N VAL A 144 -7.26 2.06 9.05
CA VAL A 144 -6.06 1.88 9.89
C VAL A 144 -6.22 0.61 10.71
N GLN A 145 -5.23 -0.27 10.67
CA GLN A 145 -5.15 -1.48 11.48
C GLN A 145 -4.16 -1.26 12.64
N MET A 146 -4.48 -1.82 13.80
CA MET A 146 -3.75 -1.54 15.03
C MET A 146 -2.40 -2.27 15.12
N ASN A 147 -2.23 -3.30 14.30
CA ASN A 147 -1.01 -4.09 14.24
C ASN A 147 -0.93 -4.89 12.94
N LEU A 148 0.20 -5.54 12.73
CA LEU A 148 0.49 -6.31 11.54
C LEU A 148 -0.46 -7.50 11.33
N SER A 149 -0.81 -8.20 12.41
CA SER A 149 -1.71 -9.38 12.34
C SER A 149 -3.12 -8.99 11.88
N GLU A 150 -3.65 -7.88 12.39
CA GLU A 150 -4.94 -7.34 11.95
C GLU A 150 -4.91 -6.90 10.50
N LEU A 151 -3.81 -6.24 10.07
CA LEU A 151 -3.60 -5.86 8.68
C LEU A 151 -3.65 -7.08 7.76
N ILE A 152 -2.89 -8.12 8.07
CA ILE A 152 -2.81 -9.33 7.22
C ILE A 152 -4.18 -9.98 7.13
N THR A 153 -4.87 -10.18 8.26
CA THR A 153 -6.22 -10.74 8.30
C THR A 153 -7.18 -9.90 7.44
N TYR A 154 -7.14 -8.58 7.58
CA TYR A 154 -7.99 -7.68 6.81
C TYR A 154 -7.74 -7.78 5.30
N ILE A 155 -6.48 -7.85 4.87
CA ILE A 155 -6.13 -7.99 3.44
C ILE A 155 -6.63 -9.32 2.89
N ILE A 156 -6.46 -10.41 3.62
CA ILE A 156 -6.93 -11.74 3.22
C ILE A 156 -8.45 -11.74 3.07
N ASP A 157 -9.17 -11.32 4.11
CA ASP A 157 -10.63 -11.43 4.16
C ASP A 157 -11.34 -10.47 3.22
N PHE A 158 -10.82 -9.25 3.05
CA PHE A 158 -11.52 -8.21 2.29
C PHE A 158 -11.10 -8.12 0.82
N TYR A 159 -9.81 -8.31 0.52
CA TYR A 159 -9.28 -8.12 -0.83
C TYR A 159 -8.93 -9.44 -1.53
N MET A 160 -8.28 -10.38 -0.86
CA MET A 160 -7.63 -11.51 -1.50
C MET A 160 -8.62 -12.54 -2.03
N TYR A 161 -9.73 -12.78 -1.35
CA TYR A 161 -10.78 -13.74 -1.77
C TYR A 161 -11.36 -13.45 -3.15
N ARG A 162 -11.27 -12.22 -3.65
CA ARG A 162 -11.76 -11.87 -5.00
C ARG A 162 -10.88 -12.41 -6.13
N TYR A 163 -9.69 -12.89 -5.80
CA TYR A 163 -8.65 -13.36 -6.74
C TYR A 163 -8.38 -14.87 -6.62
N ILE A 164 -9.24 -15.60 -5.94
CA ILE A 164 -9.22 -17.06 -5.91
C ILE A 164 -9.72 -17.58 -7.27
N LYS A 165 -9.05 -18.59 -7.80
CA LYS A 165 -9.42 -19.26 -9.06
C LYS A 165 -10.32 -20.44 -8.84
#